data_6aca133c142063fec37bc4d51478922d
#
_entry.id   6aca133c142063fec37bc4d51478922d
#
_cell.length_a   1.000
_cell.length_b   1.000
_cell.length_c   1.000
_cell.angle_alpha   90.00
_cell.angle_beta   90.00
_cell.angle_gamma   90.00
#
_symmetry.space_group_name_H-M   'P 1'
#
loop_
_entity.id
_entity.type
_entity.pdbx_description
1 polymer ?
#
loop_
_entity_poly.entity_id
_entity_poly.type
_entity_poly.pdbx_seq_one_letter_code
_entity_poly.pdbx_strand_id
1 'polypeptide(L)'
;MDARFERYIENLRTVRTLSQPKFSPDMKAKELLETIQSNAIKCFDYMKENNAILNELVFQRAPAELTSAEIASLQEFADKMFNYASSEDCGIAYKVYSLLLENARLRGDKPAIVRYLYGKAVSLHYLNVRGRDYAINPYGTQVRGLFREGAGYIAEYESFDKTTKGYIMRCLGNSRMSMPRSTPEECTEYMKVFDKAMGIITDPYYHQLDPDLPWGKFEYAMHMDRETLLSYLRRYNDPVVAAKVMESAEAIYRDRVLYKGEEARLQNWRVSYLYKAACFHAGRCTAREVVEELLDIIHHTDIQDYSDTGINKNLTAVSYLMAYEVKMPPADRREMACRTEEVMDRSLRYLNNVPQNQYSRVVSRAVRELVEMQAEAGTARRSLLNYILVAHKPTYVHSMMVAGLTRMFVKQMLKKSPELFVGVMGCKTVEE
;
A
#
# COMPACT_ATOMS: atom_id res chain seq x y z
N MET A 1 12.59 -16.47 21.54
CA MET A 1 12.99 -15.03 21.55
C MET A 1 13.56 -14.67 22.91
N ASP A 2 14.55 -13.76 22.98
CA ASP A 2 15.10 -13.26 24.26
C ASP A 2 13.99 -12.51 25.03
N ALA A 3 13.91 -12.73 26.35
CA ALA A 3 12.89 -12.11 27.22
C ALA A 3 12.90 -10.58 27.18
N ARG A 4 14.07 -9.97 26.91
CA ARG A 4 14.20 -8.51 26.75
C ARG A 4 13.51 -8.01 25.48
N PHE A 5 13.52 -8.76 24.39
CA PHE A 5 12.73 -8.42 23.20
C PHE A 5 11.23 -8.56 23.44
N GLU A 6 10.79 -9.55 24.23
CA GLU A 6 9.39 -9.66 24.64
C GLU A 6 8.99 -8.43 25.45
N ARG A 7 9.80 -8.04 26.40
CA ARG A 7 9.61 -6.82 27.20
C ARG A 7 9.55 -5.56 26.31
N TYR A 8 10.43 -5.45 25.32
CA TYR A 8 10.41 -4.37 24.34
C TYR A 8 9.04 -4.27 23.64
N ILE A 9 8.52 -5.39 23.14
CA ILE A 9 7.24 -5.45 22.43
C ILE A 9 6.08 -5.09 23.37
N GLU A 10 6.10 -5.57 24.62
CA GLU A 10 5.09 -5.24 25.63
C GLU A 10 5.09 -3.75 25.96
N ASN A 11 6.26 -3.15 26.14
CA ASN A 11 6.42 -1.73 26.36
C ASN A 11 5.83 -0.91 25.18
N LEU A 12 6.10 -1.31 23.92
CA LEU A 12 5.50 -0.66 22.76
C LEU A 12 3.97 -0.72 22.77
N ARG A 13 3.38 -1.87 23.13
CA ARG A 13 1.92 -2.02 23.25
C ARG A 13 1.37 -1.06 24.30
N THR A 14 2.05 -1.01 25.45
CA THR A 14 1.67 -0.12 26.55
C THR A 14 1.76 1.35 26.17
N VAL A 15 2.85 1.77 25.52
CA VAL A 15 3.01 3.16 25.02
C VAL A 15 1.90 3.50 24.02
N ARG A 16 1.56 2.61 23.09
CA ARG A 16 0.45 2.83 22.14
C ARG A 16 -0.90 2.99 22.83
N THR A 17 -1.15 2.22 23.88
CA THR A 17 -2.38 2.33 24.69
C THR A 17 -2.42 3.64 25.47
N LEU A 18 -1.33 4.01 26.11
CA LEU A 18 -1.22 5.25 26.89
C LEU A 18 -1.26 6.53 26.04
N SER A 19 -0.76 6.46 24.81
CA SER A 19 -0.79 7.58 23.87
C SER A 19 -2.17 7.82 23.23
N GLN A 20 -3.10 6.89 23.40
CA GLN A 20 -4.49 6.99 22.91
C GLN A 20 -5.50 6.82 24.06
N PRO A 21 -5.45 7.64 25.11
CA PRO A 21 -6.33 7.50 26.25
C PRO A 21 -7.80 7.70 25.83
N LYS A 22 -8.66 6.83 26.33
CA LYS A 22 -10.12 7.01 26.21
C LYS A 22 -10.56 7.98 27.30
N PHE A 23 -11.06 9.13 26.92
CA PHE A 23 -11.60 10.12 27.83
C PHE A 23 -13.12 9.95 27.97
N SER A 24 -13.62 10.04 29.21
CA SER A 24 -15.05 10.17 29.44
C SER A 24 -15.51 11.59 29.03
N PRO A 25 -16.67 11.76 28.39
CA PRO A 25 -17.23 13.09 28.10
C PRO A 25 -17.40 13.98 29.34
N ASP A 26 -17.54 13.37 30.51
CA ASP A 26 -17.77 14.07 31.78
C ASP A 26 -16.47 14.41 32.54
N MET A 27 -15.30 14.06 31.98
CA MET A 27 -14.01 14.29 32.62
C MET A 27 -13.68 15.78 32.72
N LYS A 28 -13.33 16.25 33.92
CA LYS A 28 -12.95 17.65 34.12
C LYS A 28 -11.59 17.94 33.49
N ALA A 29 -11.40 19.17 33.02
CA ALA A 29 -10.16 19.59 32.34
C ALA A 29 -8.89 19.34 33.17
N LYS A 30 -8.97 19.47 34.51
CA LYS A 30 -7.85 19.20 35.41
C LYS A 30 -7.47 17.70 35.41
N GLU A 31 -8.45 16.81 35.51
CA GLU A 31 -8.26 15.36 35.49
C GLU A 31 -7.71 14.90 34.11
N LEU A 32 -8.18 15.54 33.06
CA LEU A 32 -7.69 15.32 31.70
C LEU A 32 -6.18 15.64 31.60
N LEU A 33 -5.77 16.81 32.08
CA LEU A 33 -4.38 17.23 32.05
C LEU A 33 -3.48 16.34 32.93
N GLU A 34 -3.93 15.97 34.11
CA GLU A 34 -3.20 15.08 35.03
C GLU A 34 -3.04 13.68 34.39
N THR A 35 -4.07 13.16 33.71
CA THR A 35 -4.01 11.88 32.98
C THR A 35 -3.02 11.94 31.82
N ILE A 36 -3.06 13.00 31.02
CA ILE A 36 -2.14 13.18 29.90
C ILE A 36 -0.69 13.27 30.40
N GLN A 37 -0.43 14.05 31.45
CA GLN A 37 0.91 14.19 32.04
C GLN A 37 1.43 12.87 32.60
N SER A 38 0.60 12.16 33.36
CA SER A 38 0.96 10.84 33.92
C SER A 38 1.28 9.82 32.82
N ASN A 39 0.45 9.78 31.76
CA ASN A 39 0.69 8.89 30.64
C ASN A 39 1.96 9.25 29.87
N ALA A 40 2.24 10.54 29.67
CA ALA A 40 3.46 11.01 29.01
C ALA A 40 4.74 10.57 29.75
N ILE A 41 4.73 10.70 31.08
CA ILE A 41 5.87 10.26 31.94
C ILE A 41 6.07 8.74 31.78
N LYS A 42 5.01 7.93 31.92
CA LYS A 42 5.09 6.48 31.74
C LYS A 42 5.58 6.07 30.35
N CYS A 43 5.08 6.75 29.30
CA CYS A 43 5.56 6.51 27.93
C CYS A 43 7.06 6.78 27.82
N PHE A 44 7.54 7.87 28.42
CA PHE A 44 8.96 8.21 28.41
C PHE A 44 9.81 7.13 29.08
N ASP A 45 9.38 6.62 30.23
CA ASP A 45 10.11 5.55 30.94
C ASP A 45 10.18 4.26 30.12
N TYR A 46 9.07 3.84 29.51
CA TYR A 46 9.05 2.67 28.61
C TYR A 46 9.92 2.87 27.38
N MET A 47 9.91 4.05 26.77
CA MET A 47 10.78 4.35 25.62
C MET A 47 12.27 4.35 26.01
N LYS A 48 12.60 4.85 27.19
CA LYS A 48 13.98 4.82 27.72
C LYS A 48 14.45 3.37 27.94
N GLU A 49 13.62 2.52 28.52
CA GLU A 49 13.91 1.09 28.69
C GLU A 49 14.10 0.42 27.33
N ASN A 50 13.20 0.67 26.36
CA ASN A 50 13.29 0.13 25.02
C ASN A 50 14.59 0.55 24.29
N ASN A 51 14.99 1.81 24.43
CA ASN A 51 16.25 2.27 23.85
C ASN A 51 17.46 1.56 24.46
N ALA A 52 17.45 1.28 25.76
CA ALA A 52 18.52 0.51 26.42
C ALA A 52 18.58 -0.93 25.86
N ILE A 53 17.44 -1.58 25.72
CA ILE A 53 17.34 -2.93 25.13
C ILE A 53 17.90 -2.97 23.70
N LEU A 54 17.48 -2.03 22.85
CA LEU A 54 17.98 -1.96 21.47
C LEU A 54 19.48 -1.66 21.40
N ASN A 55 19.98 -0.76 22.24
CA ASN A 55 21.39 -0.44 22.28
C ASN A 55 22.23 -1.68 22.61
N GLU A 56 21.83 -2.43 23.64
CA GLU A 56 22.56 -3.61 24.07
C GLU A 56 22.46 -4.76 23.05
N LEU A 57 21.26 -5.06 22.56
CA LEU A 57 20.99 -6.28 21.78
C LEU A 57 21.18 -6.10 20.27
N VAL A 58 21.17 -4.88 19.77
CA VAL A 58 21.22 -4.59 18.32
C VAL A 58 22.35 -3.63 17.96
N PHE A 59 22.36 -2.42 18.53
CA PHE A 59 23.23 -1.35 18.01
C PHE A 59 24.71 -1.49 18.43
N GLN A 60 24.98 -2.10 19.57
CA GLN A 60 26.34 -2.33 20.07
C GLN A 60 26.89 -3.72 19.73
N ARG A 61 26.11 -4.56 19.04
CA ARG A 61 26.53 -5.93 18.68
C ARG A 61 27.37 -5.93 17.41
N ALA A 62 28.50 -6.61 17.49
CA ALA A 62 29.31 -6.90 16.31
C ALA A 62 28.72 -8.09 15.54
N PRO A 63 28.52 -7.99 14.22
CA PRO A 63 27.93 -9.08 13.43
C PRO A 63 28.66 -10.41 13.57
N ALA A 64 30.02 -10.39 13.66
CA ALA A 64 30.83 -11.59 13.76
C ALA A 64 30.69 -12.35 15.10
N GLU A 65 30.22 -11.69 16.16
CA GLU A 65 30.16 -12.23 17.52
C GLU A 65 28.78 -12.86 17.85
N LEU A 66 27.84 -12.82 16.93
CA LEU A 66 26.49 -13.34 17.16
C LEU A 66 26.50 -14.88 17.26
N THR A 67 26.00 -15.39 18.36
CA THR A 67 25.75 -16.82 18.56
C THR A 67 24.48 -17.27 17.77
N SER A 68 24.34 -18.57 17.52
CA SER A 68 23.17 -19.12 16.85
C SER A 68 21.86 -18.82 17.60
N ALA A 69 21.88 -18.78 18.92
CA ALA A 69 20.71 -18.45 19.75
C ALA A 69 20.34 -16.97 19.60
N GLU A 70 21.32 -16.07 19.57
CA GLU A 70 21.07 -14.64 19.36
C GLU A 70 20.54 -14.37 17.95
N ILE A 71 21.10 -15.04 16.92
CA ILE A 71 20.61 -14.95 15.53
C ILE A 71 19.13 -15.35 15.46
N ALA A 72 18.76 -16.48 16.04
CA ALA A 72 17.37 -16.94 16.05
C ALA A 72 16.43 -15.95 16.78
N SER A 73 16.89 -15.41 17.91
CA SER A 73 16.13 -14.42 18.69
C SER A 73 15.95 -13.10 17.95
N LEU A 74 17.02 -12.58 17.33
CA LEU A 74 17.00 -11.37 16.52
C LEU A 74 16.07 -11.53 15.30
N GLN A 75 16.10 -12.68 14.65
CA GLN A 75 15.27 -12.98 13.51
C GLN A 75 13.78 -12.97 13.90
N GLU A 76 13.41 -13.68 14.97
CA GLU A 76 12.04 -13.70 15.48
C GLU A 76 11.58 -12.30 15.87
N PHE A 77 12.43 -11.51 16.50
CA PHE A 77 12.15 -10.13 16.86
C PHE A 77 11.92 -9.25 15.62
N ALA A 78 12.78 -9.34 14.60
CA ALA A 78 12.62 -8.58 13.36
C ALA A 78 11.32 -8.94 12.62
N ASP A 79 10.98 -10.24 12.57
CA ASP A 79 9.74 -10.73 11.95
C ASP A 79 8.50 -10.17 12.69
N LYS A 80 8.54 -10.11 14.03
CA LYS A 80 7.47 -9.53 14.84
C LYS A 80 7.38 -8.02 14.69
N MET A 81 8.51 -7.32 14.66
CA MET A 81 8.54 -5.86 14.45
C MET A 81 7.96 -5.48 13.11
N PHE A 82 8.27 -6.24 12.06
CA PHE A 82 7.71 -6.01 10.75
C PHE A 82 6.17 -6.09 10.71
N ASN A 83 5.57 -6.99 11.49
CA ASN A 83 4.12 -7.16 11.57
C ASN A 83 3.38 -5.99 12.25
N TYR A 84 4.06 -5.17 13.05
CA TYR A 84 3.44 -3.99 13.70
C TYR A 84 3.20 -2.82 12.75
N ALA A 85 3.82 -2.84 11.59
CA ALA A 85 3.47 -1.96 10.48
C ALA A 85 3.47 -0.44 10.74
N SER A 86 4.20 0.08 11.70
CA SER A 86 4.53 1.50 11.84
C SER A 86 5.86 1.81 11.13
N SER A 87 6.11 3.09 10.81
CA SER A 87 7.41 3.51 10.23
C SER A 87 8.56 3.22 11.19
N GLU A 88 8.34 3.44 12.49
CA GLU A 88 9.33 3.19 13.53
C GLU A 88 9.67 1.70 13.63
N ASP A 89 8.66 0.83 13.68
CA ASP A 89 8.83 -0.61 13.73
C ASP A 89 9.57 -1.13 12.48
N CYS A 90 9.23 -0.61 11.29
CA CYS A 90 9.95 -0.93 10.07
C CYS A 90 11.42 -0.47 10.12
N GLY A 91 11.70 0.69 10.74
CA GLY A 91 13.05 1.18 10.95
C GLY A 91 13.87 0.26 11.84
N ILE A 92 13.28 -0.26 12.91
CA ILE A 92 13.93 -1.21 13.81
C ILE A 92 14.15 -2.55 13.11
N ALA A 93 13.13 -3.09 12.43
CA ALA A 93 13.26 -4.31 11.63
C ALA A 93 14.39 -4.19 10.59
N TYR A 94 14.48 -3.06 9.89
CA TYR A 94 15.56 -2.77 8.94
C TYR A 94 16.94 -2.85 9.58
N LYS A 95 17.12 -2.30 10.78
CA LYS A 95 18.40 -2.34 11.51
C LYS A 95 18.78 -3.77 11.93
N VAL A 96 17.80 -4.51 12.45
CA VAL A 96 18.03 -5.90 12.86
C VAL A 96 18.36 -6.79 11.66
N TYR A 97 17.61 -6.69 10.56
CA TYR A 97 17.93 -7.43 9.33
C TYR A 97 19.27 -7.01 8.73
N SER A 98 19.72 -5.76 8.94
CA SER A 98 21.05 -5.33 8.49
C SER A 98 22.14 -6.04 9.26
N LEU A 99 22.03 -6.15 10.58
CA LEU A 99 22.96 -6.87 11.45
C LEU A 99 23.00 -8.37 11.09
N LEU A 100 21.84 -8.99 10.91
CA LEU A 100 21.71 -10.40 10.54
C LEU A 100 22.27 -10.69 9.15
N LEU A 101 22.05 -9.81 8.17
CA LEU A 101 22.58 -9.95 6.82
C LEU A 101 24.10 -9.89 6.80
N GLU A 102 24.69 -8.99 7.57
CA GLU A 102 26.15 -8.87 7.67
C GLU A 102 26.75 -10.11 8.32
N ASN A 103 26.17 -10.63 9.41
CA ASN A 103 26.57 -11.90 10.01
C ASN A 103 26.48 -13.06 9.01
N ALA A 104 25.35 -13.18 8.27
CA ALA A 104 25.16 -14.24 7.29
C ALA A 104 26.18 -14.17 6.15
N ARG A 105 26.56 -12.96 5.70
CA ARG A 105 27.59 -12.75 4.70
C ARG A 105 28.97 -13.19 5.21
N LEU A 106 29.32 -12.85 6.45
CA LEU A 106 30.60 -13.28 7.08
C LEU A 106 30.70 -14.80 7.18
N ARG A 107 29.56 -15.48 7.39
CA ARG A 107 29.47 -16.93 7.47
C ARG A 107 29.33 -17.65 6.13
N GLY A 108 29.10 -16.92 5.05
CA GLY A 108 28.80 -17.50 3.73
C GLY A 108 27.47 -18.25 3.68
N ASP A 109 26.51 -17.95 4.58
CA ASP A 109 25.22 -18.62 4.72
C ASP A 109 24.23 -18.07 3.67
N LYS A 110 24.27 -18.64 2.47
CA LYS A 110 23.44 -18.17 1.36
C LYS A 110 21.92 -18.20 1.64
N PRO A 111 21.34 -19.25 2.25
CA PRO A 111 19.93 -19.25 2.65
C PRO A 111 19.58 -18.07 3.54
N ALA A 112 20.36 -17.82 4.58
CA ALA A 112 20.15 -16.69 5.48
C ALA A 112 20.32 -15.34 4.77
N ILE A 113 21.32 -15.21 3.89
CA ILE A 113 21.55 -14.00 3.08
C ILE A 113 20.27 -13.65 2.29
N VAL A 114 19.71 -14.60 1.54
CA VAL A 114 18.50 -14.37 0.74
C VAL A 114 17.33 -13.94 1.61
N ARG A 115 17.11 -14.62 2.73
CA ARG A 115 16.04 -14.29 3.69
C ARG A 115 16.20 -12.87 4.22
N TYR A 116 17.39 -12.51 4.65
CA TYR A 116 17.64 -11.21 5.28
C TYR A 116 17.70 -10.07 4.26
N LEU A 117 18.10 -10.32 3.01
CA LEU A 117 17.96 -9.38 1.91
C LEU A 117 16.49 -9.03 1.70
N TYR A 118 15.61 -10.03 1.66
CA TYR A 118 14.17 -9.81 1.55
C TYR A 118 13.62 -9.00 2.73
N GLY A 119 13.88 -9.43 3.96
CA GLY A 119 13.41 -8.75 5.17
C GLY A 119 13.88 -7.30 5.26
N LYS A 120 15.17 -7.06 4.99
CA LYS A 120 15.76 -5.72 4.93
C LYS A 120 15.13 -4.85 3.86
N ALA A 121 14.96 -5.38 2.64
CA ALA A 121 14.38 -4.64 1.52
C ALA A 121 12.93 -4.25 1.79
N VAL A 122 12.12 -5.18 2.29
CA VAL A 122 10.70 -4.93 2.60
C VAL A 122 10.58 -3.93 3.75
N SER A 123 11.37 -4.06 4.80
CA SER A 123 11.38 -3.11 5.92
C SER A 123 11.71 -1.69 5.46
N LEU A 124 12.74 -1.54 4.61
CA LEU A 124 13.14 -0.25 4.05
C LEU A 124 12.07 0.32 3.10
N HIS A 125 11.44 -0.55 2.29
CA HIS A 125 10.35 -0.13 1.41
C HIS A 125 9.18 0.44 2.21
N TYR A 126 8.73 -0.25 3.26
CA TYR A 126 7.62 0.22 4.10
C TYR A 126 8.00 1.43 4.97
N LEU A 127 9.22 1.55 5.42
CA LEU A 127 9.73 2.76 6.08
C LEU A 127 9.59 3.98 5.16
N ASN A 128 9.92 3.83 3.89
CA ASN A 128 9.82 4.86 2.88
C ASN A 128 8.35 5.19 2.50
N VAL A 129 7.52 4.17 2.25
CA VAL A 129 6.10 4.35 1.88
C VAL A 129 5.28 4.99 3.01
N ARG A 130 5.66 4.79 4.26
CA ARG A 130 5.01 5.38 5.44
C ARG A 130 5.61 6.69 5.90
N GLY A 131 6.79 7.03 5.41
CA GLY A 131 7.37 8.37 5.56
C GLY A 131 6.48 9.41 4.88
N ARG A 132 6.51 10.66 5.37
CA ARG A 132 5.57 11.72 5.00
C ARG A 132 5.64 12.21 3.56
N ASP A 133 6.66 11.83 2.80
CA ASP A 133 6.87 12.29 1.42
C ASP A 133 6.87 11.14 0.43
N TYR A 134 5.70 10.88 -0.16
CA TYR A 134 5.56 9.96 -1.30
C TYR A 134 6.24 10.45 -2.59
N ALA A 135 6.54 11.74 -2.68
CA ALA A 135 7.08 12.36 -3.88
C ALA A 135 8.57 12.05 -4.08
N ILE A 136 9.30 11.78 -3.01
CA ILE A 136 10.73 11.46 -3.05
C ILE A 136 10.92 10.13 -2.34
N ASN A 137 11.28 9.09 -3.11
CA ASN A 137 11.70 7.80 -2.54
C ASN A 137 13.23 7.79 -2.36
N PRO A 138 13.79 8.32 -1.25
CA PRO A 138 15.24 8.43 -1.06
C PRO A 138 15.91 7.06 -0.99
N TYR A 139 15.16 6.01 -0.68
CA TYR A 139 15.65 4.64 -0.54
C TYR A 139 15.32 3.74 -1.73
N GLY A 140 14.64 4.24 -2.76
CA GLY A 140 14.16 3.43 -3.88
C GLY A 140 15.27 2.66 -4.60
N THR A 141 16.43 3.29 -4.82
CA THR A 141 17.59 2.63 -5.42
C THR A 141 18.16 1.55 -4.52
N GLN A 142 18.22 1.78 -3.21
CA GLN A 142 18.72 0.82 -2.24
C GLN A 142 17.76 -0.38 -2.11
N VAL A 143 16.47 -0.16 -2.03
CA VAL A 143 15.45 -1.22 -2.00
C VAL A 143 15.53 -2.09 -3.26
N ARG A 144 15.65 -1.47 -4.44
CA ARG A 144 15.85 -2.19 -5.71
C ARG A 144 17.12 -3.03 -5.69
N GLY A 145 18.23 -2.48 -5.20
CA GLY A 145 19.51 -3.17 -5.08
C GLY A 145 19.37 -4.45 -4.25
N LEU A 146 18.74 -4.34 -3.08
CA LEU A 146 18.52 -5.48 -2.18
C LEU A 146 17.62 -6.56 -2.81
N PHE A 147 16.51 -6.21 -3.42
CA PHE A 147 15.66 -7.18 -4.11
C PHE A 147 16.36 -7.80 -5.31
N ARG A 148 17.12 -7.02 -6.08
CA ARG A 148 17.88 -7.55 -7.24
C ARG A 148 18.99 -8.51 -6.79
N GLU A 149 19.70 -8.21 -5.70
CA GLU A 149 20.68 -9.11 -5.13
C GLU A 149 20.03 -10.44 -4.71
N GLY A 150 18.93 -10.39 -3.95
CA GLY A 150 18.20 -11.60 -3.56
C GLY A 150 17.62 -12.39 -4.75
N ALA A 151 17.12 -11.70 -5.78
CA ALA A 151 16.66 -12.33 -7.02
C ALA A 151 17.80 -12.96 -7.85
N GLY A 152 19.04 -12.48 -7.71
CA GLY A 152 20.22 -13.02 -8.40
C GLY A 152 20.52 -14.47 -8.03
N TYR A 153 20.11 -14.92 -6.85
CA TYR A 153 20.24 -16.31 -6.41
C TYR A 153 19.37 -17.31 -7.21
N ILE A 154 18.52 -16.83 -8.11
CA ILE A 154 17.79 -17.69 -9.05
C ILE A 154 18.73 -18.57 -9.88
N ALA A 155 19.96 -18.15 -10.11
CA ALA A 155 20.97 -18.94 -10.82
C ALA A 155 21.37 -20.25 -10.10
N GLU A 156 21.16 -20.29 -8.77
CA GLU A 156 21.47 -21.45 -7.93
C GLU A 156 20.17 -22.05 -7.33
N TYR A 157 19.01 -21.75 -7.91
CA TYR A 157 17.69 -22.06 -7.36
C TYR A 157 17.54 -23.51 -6.91
N GLU A 158 17.98 -24.46 -7.70
CA GLU A 158 17.85 -25.90 -7.41
C GLU A 158 18.57 -26.36 -6.13
N SER A 159 19.66 -25.67 -5.76
CA SER A 159 20.47 -26.02 -4.60
C SER A 159 19.85 -25.62 -3.26
N PHE A 160 18.78 -24.83 -3.26
CA PHE A 160 18.17 -24.29 -2.06
C PHE A 160 16.98 -25.11 -1.56
N ASP A 161 16.73 -25.00 -0.25
CA ASP A 161 15.49 -25.50 0.37
C ASP A 161 14.27 -24.68 -0.07
N LYS A 162 13.07 -25.28 0.12
CA LYS A 162 11.80 -24.69 -0.29
C LYS A 162 11.56 -23.27 0.28
N THR A 163 11.97 -23.03 1.52
CA THR A 163 11.77 -21.71 2.18
C THR A 163 12.63 -20.65 1.49
N THR A 164 13.90 -20.95 1.23
CA THR A 164 14.83 -20.07 0.53
C THR A 164 14.38 -19.79 -0.90
N LYS A 165 13.93 -20.82 -1.62
CA LYS A 165 13.31 -20.68 -2.96
C LYS A 165 12.13 -19.69 -2.94
N GLY A 166 11.27 -19.80 -1.92
CA GLY A 166 10.18 -18.86 -1.72
C GLY A 166 10.64 -17.40 -1.53
N TYR A 167 11.75 -17.17 -0.82
CA TYR A 167 12.32 -15.81 -0.68
C TYR A 167 12.96 -15.31 -1.97
N ILE A 168 13.64 -16.16 -2.75
CA ILE A 168 14.18 -15.81 -4.07
C ILE A 168 13.05 -15.32 -4.97
N MET A 169 11.94 -16.07 -5.04
CA MET A 169 10.78 -15.71 -5.86
C MET A 169 10.11 -14.42 -5.38
N ARG A 170 10.05 -14.19 -4.05
CA ARG A 170 9.55 -12.92 -3.50
C ARG A 170 10.48 -11.75 -3.84
N CYS A 171 11.79 -11.93 -3.76
CA CYS A 171 12.76 -10.92 -4.19
C CYS A 171 12.58 -10.59 -5.67
N LEU A 172 12.44 -11.61 -6.52
CA LEU A 172 12.18 -11.44 -7.95
C LEU A 172 10.87 -10.67 -8.18
N GLY A 173 9.79 -11.11 -7.55
CA GLY A 173 8.49 -10.46 -7.61
C GLY A 173 8.49 -8.99 -7.14
N ASN A 174 9.33 -8.65 -6.16
CA ASN A 174 9.38 -7.31 -5.55
C ASN A 174 10.51 -6.42 -6.11
N SER A 175 11.38 -6.92 -6.96
CA SER A 175 12.51 -6.15 -7.52
C SER A 175 12.09 -4.85 -8.24
N ARG A 176 10.81 -4.73 -8.56
CA ARG A 176 10.18 -3.62 -9.27
C ARG A 176 9.53 -2.56 -8.36
N MET A 177 9.15 -2.93 -7.13
CA MET A 177 8.27 -2.10 -6.26
C MET A 177 8.75 -0.66 -6.08
N SER A 178 10.06 -0.46 -6.10
CA SER A 178 10.69 0.84 -5.89
C SER A 178 11.18 1.51 -7.18
N MET A 179 10.92 0.91 -8.35
CA MET A 179 11.33 1.52 -9.62
C MET A 179 10.45 2.72 -9.94
N PRO A 180 11.05 3.86 -10.35
CA PRO A 180 10.28 5.00 -10.81
C PRO A 180 9.53 4.66 -12.12
N ARG A 181 8.40 5.29 -12.34
CA ARG A 181 7.49 5.07 -13.48
C ARG A 181 6.78 6.36 -13.87
N SER A 182 7.48 7.47 -13.75
CA SER A 182 6.94 8.81 -13.97
C SER A 182 7.21 9.33 -15.38
N THR A 183 8.17 8.75 -16.09
CA THR A 183 8.53 9.13 -17.46
C THR A 183 8.45 7.92 -18.41
N PRO A 184 8.37 8.12 -19.74
CA PRO A 184 8.41 7.06 -20.74
C PRO A 184 9.64 6.14 -20.60
N GLU A 185 10.81 6.72 -20.35
CA GLU A 185 12.08 6.01 -20.22
C GLU A 185 12.07 5.12 -18.96
N GLU A 186 11.63 5.66 -17.82
CA GLU A 186 11.48 4.92 -16.56
C GLU A 186 10.49 3.79 -16.72
N CYS A 187 9.38 4.01 -17.41
CA CYS A 187 8.37 2.99 -17.68
C CYS A 187 8.91 1.88 -18.59
N THR A 188 9.71 2.21 -19.59
CA THR A 188 10.37 1.25 -20.48
C THR A 188 11.32 0.34 -19.69
N GLU A 189 12.16 0.91 -18.82
CA GLU A 189 13.05 0.13 -17.96
C GLU A 189 12.29 -0.76 -16.97
N TYR A 190 11.22 -0.24 -16.41
CA TYR A 190 10.31 -1.00 -15.56
C TYR A 190 9.73 -2.23 -16.29
N MET A 191 9.27 -2.04 -17.54
CA MET A 191 8.69 -3.11 -18.34
C MET A 191 9.70 -4.22 -18.64
N LYS A 192 10.97 -3.90 -18.92
CA LYS A 192 12.01 -4.93 -19.13
C LYS A 192 12.19 -5.80 -17.89
N VAL A 193 12.21 -5.20 -16.69
CA VAL A 193 12.32 -5.96 -15.43
C VAL A 193 11.05 -6.78 -15.16
N PHE A 194 9.89 -6.23 -15.47
CA PHE A 194 8.61 -6.91 -15.37
C PHE A 194 8.55 -8.14 -16.28
N ASP A 195 8.86 -7.99 -17.58
CA ASP A 195 8.84 -9.08 -18.56
C ASP A 195 9.79 -10.21 -18.13
N LYS A 196 11.01 -9.86 -17.67
CA LYS A 196 11.96 -10.85 -17.17
C LYS A 196 11.42 -11.62 -15.96
N ALA A 197 10.84 -10.91 -15.00
CA ALA A 197 10.30 -11.52 -13.79
C ALA A 197 9.08 -12.41 -14.11
N MET A 198 8.18 -11.94 -14.99
CA MET A 198 7.05 -12.74 -15.45
C MET A 198 7.50 -14.01 -16.18
N GLY A 199 8.49 -13.90 -17.08
CA GLY A 199 9.03 -15.05 -17.78
C GLY A 199 9.51 -16.16 -16.84
N ILE A 200 10.14 -15.80 -15.72
CA ILE A 200 10.59 -16.79 -14.72
C ILE A 200 9.42 -17.31 -13.88
N ILE A 201 8.52 -16.44 -13.41
CA ILE A 201 7.40 -16.81 -12.54
C ILE A 201 6.38 -17.70 -13.25
N THR A 202 6.22 -17.54 -14.55
CA THR A 202 5.28 -18.34 -15.38
C THR A 202 5.93 -19.53 -16.06
N ASP A 203 7.23 -19.74 -15.90
CA ASP A 203 7.94 -20.85 -16.52
C ASP A 203 7.52 -22.20 -15.88
N PRO A 204 6.97 -23.15 -16.67
CA PRO A 204 6.59 -24.46 -16.16
C PRO A 204 7.74 -25.25 -15.51
N TYR A 205 8.98 -24.96 -15.88
CA TYR A 205 10.16 -25.61 -15.29
C TYR A 205 10.20 -25.40 -13.76
N TYR A 206 10.10 -24.15 -13.29
CA TYR A 206 10.13 -23.87 -11.85
C TYR A 206 8.89 -24.41 -11.14
N HIS A 207 7.72 -24.41 -11.78
CA HIS A 207 6.50 -24.98 -11.23
C HIS A 207 6.59 -26.49 -11.02
N GLN A 208 7.26 -27.20 -11.94
CA GLN A 208 7.49 -28.63 -11.81
C GLN A 208 8.51 -28.98 -10.73
N LEU A 209 9.55 -28.17 -10.57
CA LEU A 209 10.54 -28.37 -9.51
C LEU A 209 9.93 -28.23 -8.10
N ASP A 210 9.09 -27.25 -7.91
CA ASP A 210 8.53 -26.90 -6.60
C ASP A 210 7.02 -26.63 -6.68
N PRO A 211 6.21 -27.65 -6.94
CA PRO A 211 4.77 -27.48 -7.18
C PRO A 211 4.00 -26.92 -5.97
N ASP A 212 4.53 -27.06 -4.77
CA ASP A 212 3.92 -26.58 -3.54
C ASP A 212 4.21 -25.09 -3.24
N LEU A 213 5.07 -24.43 -3.99
CA LEU A 213 5.24 -22.98 -3.82
C LEU A 213 3.97 -22.24 -4.27
N PRO A 214 3.66 -21.10 -3.63
CA PRO A 214 2.45 -20.35 -3.95
C PRO A 214 2.60 -19.54 -5.26
N TRP A 215 2.86 -20.21 -6.38
CA TRP A 215 3.09 -19.61 -7.69
C TRP A 215 2.02 -18.60 -8.08
N GLY A 216 0.75 -18.94 -7.86
CA GLY A 216 -0.35 -18.04 -8.10
C GLY A 216 -0.30 -16.73 -7.28
N LYS A 217 0.32 -16.75 -6.08
CA LYS A 217 0.55 -15.53 -5.30
C LYS A 217 1.69 -14.69 -5.88
N PHE A 218 2.75 -15.33 -6.38
CA PHE A 218 3.84 -14.61 -7.04
C PHE A 218 3.36 -13.97 -8.33
N GLU A 219 2.65 -14.72 -9.15
CA GLU A 219 2.00 -14.22 -10.35
C GLU A 219 1.02 -13.09 -10.03
N TYR A 220 0.15 -13.25 -9.03
CA TYR A 220 -0.77 -12.21 -8.59
C TYR A 220 -0.06 -10.93 -8.14
N ALA A 221 1.04 -11.05 -7.40
CA ALA A 221 1.86 -9.89 -7.02
C ALA A 221 2.40 -9.16 -8.26
N MET A 222 2.79 -9.89 -9.30
CA MET A 222 3.20 -9.33 -10.58
C MET A 222 2.04 -8.63 -11.30
N HIS A 223 0.82 -9.15 -11.17
CA HIS A 223 -0.35 -8.53 -11.77
C HIS A 223 -0.72 -7.19 -11.13
N MET A 224 -0.46 -7.02 -9.83
CA MET A 224 -0.67 -5.75 -9.12
C MET A 224 0.14 -4.59 -9.72
N ASP A 225 1.23 -4.88 -10.42
CA ASP A 225 2.04 -3.85 -11.05
C ASP A 225 1.40 -3.25 -12.30
N ARG A 226 0.44 -3.96 -12.89
CA ARG A 226 -0.36 -3.39 -13.98
C ARG A 226 -1.15 -2.17 -13.55
N GLU A 227 -1.60 -2.12 -12.31
CA GLU A 227 -2.23 -0.91 -11.74
C GLU A 227 -1.30 0.30 -11.85
N THR A 228 -0.01 0.09 -11.64
CA THR A 228 0.96 1.18 -11.76
C THR A 228 1.18 1.59 -13.21
N LEU A 229 1.24 0.62 -14.12
CA LEU A 229 1.31 0.89 -15.55
C LEU A 229 0.04 1.59 -16.06
N LEU A 230 -1.13 1.21 -15.57
CA LEU A 230 -2.38 1.91 -15.87
C LEU A 230 -2.39 3.34 -15.31
N SER A 231 -1.78 3.58 -14.15
CA SER A 231 -1.61 4.94 -13.63
C SER A 231 -0.73 5.79 -14.53
N TYR A 232 0.33 5.22 -15.10
CA TYR A 232 1.13 5.86 -16.13
C TYR A 232 0.32 6.15 -17.40
N LEU A 233 -0.42 5.16 -17.93
CA LEU A 233 -1.25 5.30 -19.12
C LEU A 233 -2.35 6.36 -18.96
N ARG A 234 -2.90 6.54 -17.78
CA ARG A 234 -3.86 7.62 -17.51
C ARG A 234 -3.28 9.01 -17.79
N ARG A 235 -1.98 9.17 -17.57
CA ARG A 235 -1.28 10.45 -17.74
C ARG A 235 -0.71 10.65 -19.15
N TYR A 236 -0.13 9.61 -19.72
CA TYR A 236 0.69 9.72 -20.93
C TYR A 236 0.08 9.09 -22.18
N ASN A 237 -0.94 8.22 -22.03
CA ASN A 237 -1.64 7.54 -23.13
C ASN A 237 -0.69 6.88 -24.16
N ASP A 238 0.35 6.21 -23.69
CA ASP A 238 1.40 5.59 -24.49
C ASP A 238 0.88 4.29 -25.15
N PRO A 239 0.81 4.20 -26.50
CA PRO A 239 0.25 3.04 -27.19
C PRO A 239 1.09 1.77 -27.04
N VAL A 240 2.40 1.87 -26.86
CA VAL A 240 3.28 0.70 -26.68
C VAL A 240 3.06 0.09 -25.31
N VAL A 241 3.01 0.93 -24.28
CA VAL A 241 2.69 0.48 -22.92
C VAL A 241 1.27 -0.07 -22.85
N ALA A 242 0.31 0.58 -23.50
CA ALA A 242 -1.09 0.13 -23.55
C ALA A 242 -1.22 -1.27 -24.17
N ALA A 243 -0.54 -1.53 -25.29
CA ALA A 243 -0.55 -2.83 -25.94
C ALA A 243 0.00 -3.93 -25.03
N LYS A 244 1.14 -3.70 -24.37
CA LYS A 244 1.74 -4.67 -23.44
C LYS A 244 0.89 -4.94 -22.22
N VAL A 245 0.33 -3.88 -21.60
CA VAL A 245 -0.57 -4.05 -20.44
C VAL A 245 -1.82 -4.82 -20.85
N MET A 246 -2.34 -4.55 -22.07
CA MET A 246 -3.50 -5.26 -22.62
C MET A 246 -3.22 -6.75 -22.80
N GLU A 247 -2.13 -7.12 -23.50
CA GLU A 247 -1.75 -8.51 -23.73
C GLU A 247 -1.65 -9.29 -22.42
N SER A 248 -0.91 -8.73 -21.48
CA SER A 248 -0.69 -9.32 -20.18
C SER A 248 -1.99 -9.41 -19.35
N ALA A 249 -2.88 -8.40 -19.39
CA ALA A 249 -4.15 -8.41 -18.68
C ALA A 249 -5.15 -9.42 -19.30
N GLU A 250 -5.15 -9.55 -20.63
CA GLU A 250 -6.00 -10.50 -21.36
C GLU A 250 -5.68 -11.94 -21.01
N ALA A 251 -4.40 -12.30 -20.97
CA ALA A 251 -3.98 -13.66 -20.63
C ALA A 251 -4.54 -14.12 -19.27
N ILE A 252 -4.47 -13.24 -18.26
CA ILE A 252 -4.98 -13.56 -16.92
C ILE A 252 -6.48 -13.50 -16.84
N TYR A 253 -7.11 -12.55 -17.52
CA TYR A 253 -8.56 -12.44 -17.56
C TYR A 253 -9.17 -13.72 -18.15
N ARG A 254 -8.58 -14.26 -19.20
CA ARG A 254 -8.99 -15.54 -19.81
C ARG A 254 -8.86 -16.69 -18.81
N ASP A 255 -7.74 -16.80 -18.14
CA ASP A 255 -7.50 -17.88 -17.18
C ASP A 255 -8.42 -17.81 -15.96
N ARG A 256 -8.59 -16.63 -15.38
CA ARG A 256 -9.23 -16.47 -14.07
C ARG A 256 -10.68 -16.06 -14.10
N VAL A 257 -11.17 -15.48 -15.18
CA VAL A 257 -12.50 -14.86 -15.23
C VAL A 257 -13.33 -15.34 -16.39
N LEU A 258 -12.84 -15.28 -17.62
CA LEU A 258 -13.63 -15.31 -18.86
C LEU A 258 -14.62 -16.48 -18.95
N TYR A 259 -14.23 -17.66 -18.54
CA TYR A 259 -15.05 -18.89 -18.65
C TYR A 259 -15.54 -19.42 -17.30
N LYS A 260 -15.34 -18.70 -16.22
CA LYS A 260 -15.63 -19.17 -14.85
C LYS A 260 -16.87 -18.54 -14.23
N GLY A 261 -17.56 -17.68 -14.96
CA GLY A 261 -18.83 -17.07 -14.57
C GLY A 261 -18.69 -15.86 -13.61
N GLU A 262 -19.83 -15.35 -13.19
CA GLU A 262 -19.95 -14.09 -12.44
C GLU A 262 -19.26 -14.13 -11.08
N GLU A 263 -19.38 -15.23 -10.36
CA GLU A 263 -18.73 -15.36 -9.05
C GLU A 263 -17.21 -15.24 -9.17
N ALA A 264 -16.60 -15.88 -10.16
CA ALA A 264 -15.17 -15.76 -10.41
C ALA A 264 -14.76 -14.34 -10.79
N ARG A 265 -15.59 -13.61 -11.52
CA ARG A 265 -15.41 -12.20 -11.84
C ARG A 265 -15.36 -11.34 -10.59
N LEU A 266 -16.31 -11.51 -9.68
CA LEU A 266 -16.37 -10.75 -8.43
C LEU A 266 -15.24 -11.12 -7.46
N GLN A 267 -14.85 -12.40 -7.39
CA GLN A 267 -13.69 -12.84 -6.61
C GLN A 267 -12.37 -12.30 -7.16
N ASN A 268 -12.24 -12.25 -8.50
CA ASN A 268 -11.07 -11.73 -9.21
C ASN A 268 -11.28 -10.28 -9.70
N TRP A 269 -12.00 -9.47 -8.94
CA TRP A 269 -12.42 -8.12 -9.31
C TRP A 269 -11.26 -7.24 -9.85
N ARG A 270 -10.04 -7.38 -9.29
CA ARG A 270 -8.86 -6.64 -9.77
C ARG A 270 -8.49 -7.03 -11.19
N VAL A 271 -8.51 -8.30 -11.50
CA VAL A 271 -8.23 -8.81 -12.86
C VAL A 271 -9.29 -8.27 -13.83
N SER A 272 -10.55 -8.24 -13.43
CA SER A 272 -11.65 -7.78 -14.26
C SER A 272 -11.53 -6.30 -14.63
N TYR A 273 -11.40 -5.41 -13.65
CA TYR A 273 -11.32 -3.99 -13.98
C TYR A 273 -9.99 -3.60 -14.64
N LEU A 274 -8.88 -4.29 -14.30
CA LEU A 274 -7.59 -4.06 -14.96
C LEU A 274 -7.65 -4.42 -16.45
N TYR A 275 -8.30 -5.52 -16.78
CA TYR A 275 -8.54 -5.89 -18.17
C TYR A 275 -9.38 -4.84 -18.90
N LYS A 276 -10.51 -4.41 -18.33
CA LYS A 276 -11.35 -3.37 -18.92
C LYS A 276 -10.61 -2.04 -19.09
N ALA A 277 -9.86 -1.62 -18.08
CA ALA A 277 -9.06 -0.40 -18.17
C ALA A 277 -7.95 -0.49 -19.24
N ALA A 278 -7.29 -1.66 -19.36
CA ALA A 278 -6.32 -1.91 -20.42
C ALA A 278 -6.98 -1.89 -21.81
N CYS A 279 -8.16 -2.49 -21.97
CA CYS A 279 -8.96 -2.41 -23.19
C CYS A 279 -9.25 -0.97 -23.60
N PHE A 280 -9.62 -0.12 -22.64
CA PHE A 280 -9.85 1.31 -22.91
C PHE A 280 -8.60 2.00 -23.47
N HIS A 281 -7.45 1.82 -22.83
CA HIS A 281 -6.19 2.43 -23.28
C HIS A 281 -5.69 1.86 -24.61
N ALA A 282 -6.05 0.61 -24.93
CA ALA A 282 -5.79 -0.03 -26.22
C ALA A 282 -6.84 0.33 -27.30
N GLY A 283 -7.82 1.18 -27.01
CA GLY A 283 -8.88 1.56 -27.93
C GLY A 283 -9.92 0.47 -28.25
N ARG A 284 -10.01 -0.57 -27.40
CA ARG A 284 -10.92 -1.71 -27.59
C ARG A 284 -12.26 -1.60 -26.85
N CYS A 285 -12.40 -0.66 -25.94
CA CYS A 285 -13.65 -0.34 -25.27
C CYS A 285 -13.72 1.14 -24.91
N THR A 286 -14.91 1.59 -24.48
CA THR A 286 -15.18 2.96 -24.09
C THR A 286 -14.89 3.21 -22.60
N ALA A 287 -14.73 4.45 -22.20
CA ALA A 287 -14.64 4.82 -20.78
C ALA A 287 -15.93 4.47 -20.01
N ARG A 288 -17.09 4.50 -20.67
CA ARG A 288 -18.38 4.09 -20.11
C ARG A 288 -18.36 2.62 -19.68
N GLU A 289 -17.86 1.72 -20.53
CA GLU A 289 -17.77 0.29 -20.18
C GLU A 289 -16.83 0.01 -19.01
N VAL A 290 -15.76 0.80 -18.85
CA VAL A 290 -14.89 0.71 -17.67
C VAL A 290 -15.62 1.18 -16.42
N VAL A 291 -16.37 2.27 -16.51
CA VAL A 291 -17.16 2.81 -15.39
C VAL A 291 -18.27 1.84 -14.99
N GLU A 292 -18.99 1.26 -15.94
CA GLU A 292 -20.04 0.25 -15.68
C GLU A 292 -19.47 -0.98 -14.94
N GLU A 293 -18.30 -1.51 -15.35
CA GLU A 293 -17.62 -2.60 -14.66
C GLU A 293 -17.25 -2.23 -13.21
N LEU A 294 -16.75 -1.02 -12.99
CA LEU A 294 -16.39 -0.55 -11.65
C LEU A 294 -17.61 -0.32 -10.75
N LEU A 295 -18.70 0.22 -11.30
CA LEU A 295 -19.97 0.39 -10.58
C LEU A 295 -20.50 -0.95 -10.10
N ASP A 296 -20.44 -1.95 -10.96
CA ASP A 296 -20.90 -3.30 -10.65
C ASP A 296 -20.04 -3.97 -9.56
N ILE A 297 -18.71 -3.89 -9.68
CA ILE A 297 -17.77 -4.37 -8.66
C ILE A 297 -18.03 -3.72 -7.30
N ILE A 298 -18.25 -2.40 -7.26
CA ILE A 298 -18.51 -1.67 -6.01
C ILE A 298 -19.88 -2.06 -5.44
N HIS A 299 -20.88 -2.22 -6.29
CA HIS A 299 -22.22 -2.63 -5.88
C HIS A 299 -22.21 -3.97 -5.16
N HIS A 300 -21.44 -4.92 -5.66
CA HIS A 300 -21.30 -6.27 -5.08
C HIS A 300 -20.21 -6.37 -3.99
N THR A 301 -19.60 -5.26 -3.57
CA THR A 301 -18.67 -5.29 -2.45
C THR A 301 -19.42 -5.40 -1.13
N ASP A 302 -19.00 -6.35 -0.27
CA ASP A 302 -19.54 -6.49 1.08
C ASP A 302 -19.16 -5.25 1.90
N ILE A 303 -20.19 -4.51 2.32
CA ILE A 303 -20.04 -3.29 3.13
C ILE A 303 -19.77 -3.59 4.62
N GLN A 304 -19.72 -4.86 5.02
CA GLN A 304 -19.36 -5.29 6.37
C GLN A 304 -17.94 -5.90 6.43
N ASP A 305 -17.30 -6.12 5.28
CA ASP A 305 -15.91 -6.58 5.22
C ASP A 305 -14.93 -5.44 5.49
N TYR A 306 -14.62 -5.20 6.77
CA TYR A 306 -13.62 -4.23 7.21
C TYR A 306 -12.20 -4.80 7.25
N SER A 307 -11.93 -5.91 6.60
CA SER A 307 -10.57 -6.41 6.40
C SER A 307 -9.75 -5.45 5.51
N ASP A 308 -8.42 -5.53 5.60
CA ASP A 308 -7.53 -4.77 4.72
C ASP A 308 -7.85 -5.02 3.24
N THR A 309 -8.29 -6.23 2.90
CA THR A 309 -8.67 -6.60 1.53
C THR A 309 -9.96 -5.91 1.11
N GLY A 310 -11.01 -5.93 1.95
CA GLY A 310 -12.29 -5.27 1.68
C GLY A 310 -12.14 -3.75 1.55
N ILE A 311 -11.39 -3.13 2.47
CA ILE A 311 -11.09 -1.70 2.44
C ILE A 311 -10.33 -1.35 1.14
N ASN A 312 -9.27 -2.07 0.80
CA ASN A 312 -8.50 -1.83 -0.42
C ASN A 312 -9.35 -2.03 -1.69
N LYS A 313 -10.24 -3.04 -1.71
CA LYS A 313 -11.14 -3.28 -2.83
C LYS A 313 -12.03 -2.07 -3.09
N ASN A 314 -12.72 -1.59 -2.06
CA ASN A 314 -13.62 -0.45 -2.17
C ASN A 314 -12.88 0.80 -2.66
N LEU A 315 -11.75 1.13 -2.02
CA LEU A 315 -10.99 2.33 -2.31
C LEU A 315 -10.36 2.33 -3.70
N THR A 316 -9.79 1.20 -4.12
CA THR A 316 -9.21 1.07 -5.45
C THR A 316 -10.29 1.22 -6.53
N ALA A 317 -11.42 0.54 -6.36
CA ALA A 317 -12.52 0.63 -7.32
C ALA A 317 -13.08 2.05 -7.44
N VAL A 318 -13.27 2.76 -6.31
CA VAL A 318 -13.73 4.15 -6.31
C VAL A 318 -12.70 5.09 -6.96
N SER A 319 -11.41 4.90 -6.68
CA SER A 319 -10.35 5.70 -7.31
C SER A 319 -10.34 5.56 -8.82
N TYR A 320 -10.50 4.34 -9.32
CA TYR A 320 -10.57 4.10 -10.77
C TYR A 320 -11.88 4.61 -11.37
N LEU A 321 -13.02 4.44 -10.68
CA LEU A 321 -14.30 5.02 -11.10
C LEU A 321 -14.14 6.52 -11.39
N MET A 322 -13.59 7.27 -10.45
CA MET A 322 -13.37 8.71 -10.61
C MET A 322 -12.44 9.03 -11.80
N ALA A 323 -11.39 8.23 -11.98
CA ALA A 323 -10.41 8.45 -13.05
C ALA A 323 -10.98 8.21 -14.46
N TYR A 324 -11.89 7.25 -14.61
CA TYR A 324 -12.49 6.94 -15.91
C TYR A 324 -13.78 7.71 -16.19
N GLU A 325 -14.52 8.11 -15.16
CA GLU A 325 -15.70 8.95 -15.31
C GLU A 325 -15.38 10.26 -16.05
N VAL A 326 -14.27 10.93 -15.72
CA VAL A 326 -13.87 12.17 -16.39
C VAL A 326 -13.46 11.96 -17.86
N LYS A 327 -13.19 10.72 -18.27
CA LYS A 327 -12.86 10.34 -19.65
C LYS A 327 -14.10 10.00 -20.50
N MET A 328 -15.27 9.87 -19.88
CA MET A 328 -16.52 9.67 -20.60
C MET A 328 -16.94 10.93 -21.37
N PRO A 329 -17.60 10.78 -22.53
CA PRO A 329 -18.28 11.88 -23.19
C PRO A 329 -19.27 12.59 -22.24
N PRO A 330 -19.48 13.91 -22.37
CA PRO A 330 -20.38 14.66 -21.48
C PRO A 330 -21.82 14.13 -21.42
N ALA A 331 -22.32 13.53 -22.50
CA ALA A 331 -23.65 12.92 -22.55
C ALA A 331 -23.71 11.68 -21.63
N ASP A 332 -22.79 10.75 -21.78
CA ASP A 332 -22.69 9.53 -20.96
C ASP A 332 -22.50 9.88 -19.48
N ARG A 333 -21.66 10.87 -19.19
CA ARG A 333 -21.43 11.33 -17.82
C ARG A 333 -22.69 11.85 -17.17
N ARG A 334 -23.51 12.63 -17.89
CA ARG A 334 -24.80 13.12 -17.37
C ARG A 334 -25.80 11.98 -17.14
N GLU A 335 -25.88 11.02 -18.05
CA GLU A 335 -26.73 9.84 -17.92
C GLU A 335 -26.36 9.00 -16.69
N MET A 336 -25.08 8.80 -16.44
CA MET A 336 -24.59 7.96 -15.36
C MET A 336 -24.44 8.68 -14.01
N ALA A 337 -24.62 10.01 -13.96
CA ALA A 337 -24.33 10.84 -12.80
C ALA A 337 -25.01 10.35 -11.50
N CYS A 338 -26.28 9.98 -11.56
CA CYS A 338 -27.00 9.49 -10.37
C CYS A 338 -26.40 8.18 -9.84
N ARG A 339 -26.07 7.24 -10.72
CA ARG A 339 -25.48 5.94 -10.33
C ARG A 339 -24.08 6.10 -9.76
N THR A 340 -23.26 6.94 -10.37
CA THR A 340 -21.88 7.19 -9.88
C THR A 340 -21.91 7.92 -8.54
N GLU A 341 -22.85 8.85 -8.31
CA GLU A 341 -22.97 9.55 -7.04
C GLU A 341 -23.48 8.63 -5.93
N GLU A 342 -24.47 7.78 -6.20
CA GLU A 342 -25.00 6.79 -5.26
C GLU A 342 -23.89 5.83 -4.78
N VAL A 343 -23.10 5.30 -5.72
CA VAL A 343 -21.99 4.40 -5.41
C VAL A 343 -20.89 5.11 -4.61
N MET A 344 -20.61 6.37 -4.93
CA MET A 344 -19.67 7.19 -4.15
C MET A 344 -20.14 7.39 -2.72
N ASP A 345 -21.41 7.77 -2.52
CA ASP A 345 -21.99 7.91 -1.19
C ASP A 345 -21.99 6.63 -0.38
N ARG A 346 -22.29 5.50 -1.00
CA ARG A 346 -22.21 4.18 -0.39
C ARG A 346 -20.78 3.87 0.09
N SER A 347 -19.80 4.11 -0.78
CA SER A 347 -18.38 3.86 -0.47
C SER A 347 -17.86 4.75 0.65
N LEU A 348 -18.25 6.02 0.67
CA LEU A 348 -17.87 6.96 1.72
C LEU A 348 -18.53 6.62 3.06
N ARG A 349 -19.78 6.16 3.05
CA ARG A 349 -20.45 5.63 4.26
C ARG A 349 -19.76 4.38 4.79
N TYR A 350 -19.36 3.47 3.90
CA TYR A 350 -18.57 2.31 4.27
C TYR A 350 -17.28 2.72 4.98
N LEU A 351 -16.52 3.66 4.43
CA LEU A 351 -15.28 4.14 5.03
C LEU A 351 -15.49 4.80 6.40
N ASN A 352 -16.62 5.47 6.61
CA ASN A 352 -16.97 6.04 7.92
C ASN A 352 -17.19 4.99 9.00
N ASN A 353 -17.59 3.79 8.63
CA ASN A 353 -17.88 2.71 9.56
C ASN A 353 -16.67 1.81 9.82
N VAL A 354 -15.55 2.03 9.15
CA VAL A 354 -14.32 1.27 9.40
C VAL A 354 -13.85 1.46 10.85
N PRO A 355 -13.58 0.39 11.61
CA PRO A 355 -13.09 0.48 12.98
C PRO A 355 -11.81 1.29 13.09
N GLN A 356 -11.68 2.10 14.15
CA GLN A 356 -10.55 3.05 14.33
C GLN A 356 -9.17 2.41 14.30
N ASN A 357 -9.04 1.18 14.77
CA ASN A 357 -7.77 0.42 14.77
C ASN A 357 -7.31 0.02 13.35
N GLN A 358 -8.22 -0.04 12.38
CA GLN A 358 -7.94 -0.33 10.98
C GLN A 358 -7.88 0.94 10.12
N TYR A 359 -8.46 2.03 10.62
CA TYR A 359 -8.66 3.28 9.90
C TYR A 359 -7.36 4.00 9.49
N SER A 360 -6.31 3.95 10.30
CA SER A 360 -5.19 4.88 10.19
C SER A 360 -4.27 4.66 8.98
N ARG A 361 -4.24 3.47 8.39
CA ARG A 361 -3.28 3.09 7.36
C ARG A 361 -3.81 3.19 5.93
N VAL A 362 -4.94 2.51 5.69
CA VAL A 362 -5.47 2.30 4.35
C VAL A 362 -6.36 3.46 3.95
N VAL A 363 -7.24 3.88 4.87
CA VAL A 363 -8.20 4.96 4.62
C VAL A 363 -7.49 6.30 4.39
N SER A 364 -6.46 6.60 5.18
CA SER A 364 -5.70 7.85 5.02
C SER A 364 -5.05 7.98 3.66
N ARG A 365 -4.45 6.90 3.16
CA ARG A 365 -3.84 6.84 1.84
C ARG A 365 -4.89 7.04 0.74
N ALA A 366 -5.99 6.34 0.86
CA ALA A 366 -7.00 6.33 -0.16
C ALA A 366 -7.81 7.62 -0.23
N VAL A 367 -8.17 8.23 0.91
CA VAL A 367 -8.78 9.56 0.92
C VAL A 367 -7.83 10.58 0.27
N ARG A 368 -6.53 10.48 0.52
CA ARG A 368 -5.53 11.33 -0.14
C ARG A 368 -5.55 11.12 -1.66
N GLU A 369 -5.48 9.87 -2.12
CA GLU A 369 -5.55 9.54 -3.55
C GLU A 369 -6.83 10.05 -4.20
N LEU A 370 -7.99 9.91 -3.55
CA LEU A 370 -9.26 10.43 -4.03
C LEU A 370 -9.26 11.96 -4.15
N VAL A 371 -8.70 12.66 -3.17
CA VAL A 371 -8.60 14.13 -3.18
C VAL A 371 -7.66 14.59 -4.29
N GLU A 372 -6.51 13.94 -4.46
CA GLU A 372 -5.54 14.26 -5.52
C GLU A 372 -6.16 14.03 -6.91
N MET A 373 -6.88 12.93 -7.10
CA MET A 373 -7.55 12.62 -8.37
C MET A 373 -8.66 13.62 -8.71
N GLN A 374 -9.47 14.02 -7.73
CA GLN A 374 -10.48 15.05 -7.95
C GLN A 374 -9.88 16.41 -8.30
N ALA A 375 -8.81 16.79 -7.63
CA ALA A 375 -8.10 18.02 -7.90
C ALA A 375 -7.45 18.02 -9.30
N GLU A 376 -6.90 16.88 -9.74
CA GLU A 376 -6.37 16.70 -11.09
C GLU A 376 -7.47 16.77 -12.15
N ALA A 377 -8.62 16.17 -11.90
CA ALA A 377 -9.75 16.16 -12.79
C ALA A 377 -10.49 17.52 -12.88
N GLY A 378 -10.21 18.46 -11.96
CA GLY A 378 -10.92 19.74 -11.87
C GLY A 378 -12.41 19.59 -11.50
N THR A 379 -12.78 18.47 -10.84
CA THR A 379 -14.13 18.17 -10.41
C THR A 379 -14.23 18.24 -8.89
N ALA A 380 -15.36 18.72 -8.35
CA ALA A 380 -15.63 18.67 -6.92
C ALA A 380 -16.93 17.88 -6.71
N ARG A 381 -16.82 16.72 -6.04
CA ARG A 381 -17.99 15.95 -5.64
C ARG A 381 -18.43 16.36 -4.25
N ARG A 382 -19.71 16.68 -4.13
CA ARG A 382 -20.32 17.09 -2.87
C ARG A 382 -20.18 16.02 -1.79
N SER A 383 -20.37 14.75 -2.14
CA SER A 383 -20.19 13.61 -1.24
C SER A 383 -18.78 13.51 -0.67
N LEU A 384 -17.74 13.67 -1.50
CA LEU A 384 -16.36 13.63 -1.04
C LEU A 384 -16.02 14.84 -0.17
N LEU A 385 -16.50 16.04 -0.52
CA LEU A 385 -16.31 17.23 0.30
C LEU A 385 -17.00 17.08 1.66
N ASN A 386 -18.22 16.57 1.69
CA ASN A 386 -18.93 16.28 2.93
C ASN A 386 -18.15 15.25 3.77
N TYR A 387 -17.60 14.21 3.17
CA TYR A 387 -16.76 13.26 3.86
C TYR A 387 -15.53 13.93 4.49
N ILE A 388 -14.79 14.75 3.72
CA ILE A 388 -13.60 15.45 4.20
C ILE A 388 -13.94 16.43 5.32
N LEU A 389 -15.09 17.14 5.24
CA LEU A 389 -15.45 18.21 6.16
C LEU A 389 -16.24 17.75 7.37
N VAL A 390 -17.07 16.73 7.26
CA VAL A 390 -18.08 16.36 8.25
C VAL A 390 -17.85 15.01 8.89
N ALA A 391 -17.22 14.06 8.20
CA ALA A 391 -17.12 12.68 8.62
C ALA A 391 -16.01 12.42 9.65
N HIS A 392 -15.81 13.30 10.61
CA HIS A 392 -14.69 13.21 11.54
C HIS A 392 -15.03 12.53 12.85
N LYS A 393 -14.50 11.32 13.03
CA LYS A 393 -14.20 10.82 14.38
C LYS A 393 -12.76 11.28 14.70
N PRO A 394 -12.57 12.22 15.64
CA PRO A 394 -11.29 12.85 15.82
C PRO A 394 -10.32 11.93 16.55
N THR A 395 -9.43 11.30 15.82
CA THR A 395 -8.11 11.03 16.35
C THR A 395 -7.21 12.22 15.98
N TYR A 396 -6.31 12.64 16.88
CA TYR A 396 -5.42 13.78 16.64
C TYR A 396 -4.63 13.66 15.32
N VAL A 397 -4.12 12.47 15.01
CA VAL A 397 -3.39 12.19 13.76
C VAL A 397 -4.30 12.32 12.55
N HIS A 398 -5.53 11.84 12.63
CA HIS A 398 -6.52 11.94 11.58
C HIS A 398 -6.91 13.40 11.32
N SER A 399 -7.17 14.17 12.38
CA SER A 399 -7.53 15.60 12.28
C SER A 399 -6.43 16.43 11.62
N MET A 400 -5.17 16.20 11.97
CA MET A 400 -4.01 16.88 11.35
C MET A 400 -3.87 16.53 9.87
N MET A 401 -4.04 15.26 9.53
CA MET A 401 -3.94 14.78 8.15
C MET A 401 -5.08 15.33 7.30
N VAL A 402 -6.31 15.26 7.78
CA VAL A 402 -7.48 15.79 7.08
C VAL A 402 -7.36 17.30 6.90
N ALA A 403 -6.92 18.05 7.91
CA ALA A 403 -6.67 19.48 7.77
C ALA A 403 -5.61 19.78 6.67
N GLY A 404 -4.54 18.97 6.61
CA GLY A 404 -3.53 19.09 5.57
C GLY A 404 -4.08 18.81 4.17
N LEU A 405 -4.85 17.72 4.02
CA LEU A 405 -5.49 17.34 2.76
C LEU A 405 -6.55 18.35 2.33
N THR A 406 -7.37 18.84 3.26
CA THR A 406 -8.37 19.86 2.97
C THR A 406 -7.72 21.14 2.48
N ARG A 407 -6.64 21.62 3.13
CA ARG A 407 -5.89 22.79 2.66
C ARG A 407 -5.33 22.60 1.26
N MET A 408 -4.75 21.45 0.98
CA MET A 408 -4.20 21.13 -0.34
C MET A 408 -5.32 21.09 -1.40
N PHE A 409 -6.43 20.43 -1.11
CA PHE A 409 -7.58 20.34 -1.99
C PHE A 409 -8.19 21.71 -2.25
N VAL A 410 -8.48 22.50 -1.22
CA VAL A 410 -9.00 23.86 -1.34
C VAL A 410 -8.06 24.72 -2.18
N LYS A 411 -6.75 24.71 -1.90
CA LYS A 411 -5.77 25.47 -2.69
C LYS A 411 -5.75 25.10 -4.17
N GLN A 412 -5.87 23.81 -4.48
CA GLN A 412 -5.89 23.34 -5.87
C GLN A 412 -7.22 23.67 -6.57
N MET A 413 -8.35 23.50 -5.87
CA MET A 413 -9.68 23.84 -6.41
C MET A 413 -9.84 25.34 -6.66
N LEU A 414 -9.41 26.19 -5.74
CA LEU A 414 -9.40 27.65 -5.92
C LEU A 414 -8.53 28.07 -7.13
N LYS A 415 -7.45 27.34 -7.38
CA LYS A 415 -6.59 27.62 -8.53
C LYS A 415 -7.17 27.18 -9.87
N LYS A 416 -7.87 26.02 -9.90
CA LYS A 416 -8.34 25.39 -11.15
C LYS A 416 -9.78 25.68 -11.51
N SER A 417 -10.64 25.76 -10.52
CA SER A 417 -12.11 25.87 -10.71
C SER A 417 -12.77 26.55 -9.52
N PRO A 418 -12.49 27.84 -9.27
CA PRO A 418 -12.99 28.55 -8.09
C PRO A 418 -14.52 28.60 -8.04
N GLU A 419 -15.19 28.73 -9.18
CA GLU A 419 -16.65 28.76 -9.31
C GLU A 419 -17.33 27.46 -8.88
N LEU A 420 -16.71 26.31 -9.18
CA LEU A 420 -17.20 24.99 -8.73
C LEU A 420 -17.06 24.84 -7.22
N PHE A 421 -15.93 25.32 -6.67
CA PHE A 421 -15.69 25.27 -5.24
C PHE A 421 -16.71 26.12 -4.47
N VAL A 422 -16.96 27.35 -4.93
CA VAL A 422 -17.97 28.24 -4.34
C VAL A 422 -19.35 27.60 -4.37
N GLY A 423 -19.76 27.04 -5.50
CA GLY A 423 -21.07 26.37 -5.64
C GLY A 423 -21.24 25.14 -4.75
N VAL A 424 -20.19 24.36 -4.56
CA VAL A 424 -20.22 23.14 -3.72
C VAL A 424 -20.21 23.47 -2.24
N MET A 425 -19.41 24.45 -1.83
CA MET A 425 -19.31 24.85 -0.43
C MET A 425 -20.45 25.74 0.04
N GLY A 426 -21.27 26.25 -0.88
CA GLY A 426 -22.36 27.16 -0.56
C GLY A 426 -21.90 28.57 -0.16
N CYS A 427 -20.63 28.89 -0.42
CA CYS A 427 -20.08 30.23 -0.25
C CYS A 427 -20.62 31.17 -1.33
N LYS A 428 -20.67 32.47 -1.06
CA LYS A 428 -21.12 33.46 -2.05
C LYS A 428 -19.99 33.95 -2.94
N THR A 429 -18.78 33.90 -2.42
CA THR A 429 -17.57 34.35 -3.11
C THR A 429 -16.41 33.39 -2.80
N VAL A 430 -15.30 33.53 -3.55
CA VAL A 430 -14.05 32.79 -3.29
C VAL A 430 -13.35 33.24 -1.99
N GLU A 431 -13.70 34.44 -1.50
CA GLU A 431 -13.13 35.05 -0.30
C GLU A 431 -13.79 34.55 0.99
N GLU A 432 -15.03 34.06 0.93
CA GLU A 432 -15.73 33.37 2.01
C GLU A 432 -15.24 31.93 2.21
#